data_af12320174d5684f6c844fb069775db6
#
_entry.id   af12320174d5684f6c844fb069775db6
#
_cell.length_a   1.000
_cell.length_b   1.000
_cell.length_c   1.000
_cell.angle_alpha   90.00
_cell.angle_beta   90.00
_cell.angle_gamma   90.00
#
_symmetry.space_group_name_H-M   'P 1'
#
loop_
_entity.id
_entity.type
_entity.pdbx_description
1 polymer ?
#
loop_
_entity_poly.entity_id
_entity_poly.type
_entity_poly.pdbx_seq_one_letter_code
_entity_poly.pdbx_strand_id
1 'polypeptide(L)'
;MSLFSSVADFLKPTPPPDQEILAGLDLVARVVEPALRFTPGFEKRLRAPLQHALGYCAELVAALPGPIEVNRQAFANDPLVHALFATASDIEQMLGRSQAVRDFLASPDCWQSDHFYAMFAARRQQKKQLGMEQQGDLIRSDVPQLVLYFSGQTLIEPNCQIEEMRLGLRGKALASLLQTFHSHLEVLRHERQGLCAELAVERAHLTVLRGSSGGREIAVGTRHLSELDAQLRRQAEALAPEHLIDALADYLTTPERVLYLSPVAITVDRLGIIRDEADSLSNIHTLNFPELTARDRRLHLAMLARINREEALEAVEKVRDQQHRFLLI
;
A
#
# COMPACT_ATOMS: atom_id res chain seq x y z
N MET A 1 -44.75 10.84 -1.28
CA MET A 1 -43.95 11.34 -2.40
C MET A 1 -42.51 11.18 -1.98
N SER A 2 -41.83 10.26 -2.47
CA SER A 2 -40.75 10.22 -3.46
C SER A 2 -40.20 8.78 -3.51
N LEU A 3 -40.79 7.93 -4.33
CA LEU A 3 -40.25 6.60 -4.68
C LEU A 3 -39.36 6.67 -5.94
N PHE A 4 -39.09 7.88 -6.45
CA PHE A 4 -38.35 8.08 -7.72
C PHE A 4 -36.88 8.40 -7.55
N SER A 5 -36.38 8.70 -6.34
CA SER A 5 -34.95 8.98 -6.15
C SER A 5 -34.09 7.71 -6.03
N SER A 6 -34.70 6.59 -5.63
CA SER A 6 -33.98 5.32 -5.41
C SER A 6 -33.68 4.53 -6.67
N VAL A 7 -34.32 4.86 -7.80
CA VAL A 7 -34.10 4.14 -9.08
C VAL A 7 -33.01 4.78 -9.93
N ALA A 8 -32.71 6.06 -9.72
CA ALA A 8 -31.65 6.76 -10.45
C ALA A 8 -30.24 6.35 -10.05
N ASP A 9 -30.04 5.87 -8.80
CA ASP A 9 -28.74 5.40 -8.33
C ASP A 9 -28.35 3.99 -8.86
N PHE A 10 -29.34 3.21 -9.27
CA PHE A 10 -29.09 1.91 -9.92
C PHE A 10 -28.69 2.00 -11.39
N LEU A 11 -28.73 3.18 -11.99
CA LEU A 11 -28.51 3.41 -13.42
C LEU A 11 -27.22 4.22 -13.74
N LYS A 12 -26.29 4.35 -12.79
CA LYS A 12 -24.95 4.79 -13.19
C LYS A 12 -24.33 3.68 -14.04
N PRO A 13 -24.03 3.95 -15.32
CA PRO A 13 -23.46 2.91 -16.18
C PRO A 13 -22.11 2.52 -15.60
N THR A 14 -21.98 1.26 -15.23
CA THR A 14 -20.66 0.62 -15.03
C THR A 14 -19.86 0.91 -16.29
N PRO A 15 -18.67 1.52 -16.22
CA PRO A 15 -17.90 1.81 -17.42
C PRO A 15 -17.77 0.50 -18.21
N PRO A 16 -17.97 0.52 -19.53
CA PRO A 16 -17.87 -0.68 -20.33
C PRO A 16 -16.47 -1.29 -20.09
N PRO A 17 -16.36 -2.62 -19.99
CA PRO A 17 -15.11 -3.30 -19.67
C PRO A 17 -13.92 -2.88 -20.54
N ASP A 18 -14.16 -2.40 -21.73
CA ASP A 18 -13.13 -1.83 -22.61
C ASP A 18 -12.56 -0.49 -22.11
N GLN A 19 -13.33 0.35 -21.46
CA GLN A 19 -12.81 1.62 -20.90
C GLN A 19 -11.89 1.39 -19.70
N GLU A 20 -12.20 0.45 -18.82
CA GLU A 20 -11.31 0.10 -17.70
C GLU A 20 -9.98 -0.47 -18.21
N ILE A 21 -10.03 -1.31 -19.25
CA ILE A 21 -8.82 -1.87 -19.87
C ILE A 21 -7.99 -0.78 -20.53
N LEU A 22 -8.60 0.14 -21.27
CA LEU A 22 -7.90 1.26 -21.89
C LEU A 22 -7.27 2.18 -20.85
N ALA A 23 -7.99 2.51 -19.78
CA ALA A 23 -7.45 3.27 -18.66
C ALA A 23 -6.29 2.52 -17.98
N GLY A 24 -6.38 1.21 -17.86
CA GLY A 24 -5.31 0.35 -17.34
C GLY A 24 -4.08 0.35 -18.23
N LEU A 25 -4.23 0.26 -19.56
CA LEU A 25 -3.13 0.37 -20.52
C LEU A 25 -2.43 1.74 -20.45
N ASP A 26 -3.22 2.81 -20.32
CA ASP A 26 -2.67 4.15 -20.10
C ASP A 26 -1.91 4.25 -18.78
N LEU A 27 -2.41 3.60 -17.74
CA LEU A 27 -1.73 3.53 -16.44
C LEU A 27 -0.42 2.75 -16.54
N VAL A 28 -0.38 1.63 -17.25
CA VAL A 28 0.85 0.87 -17.53
C VAL A 28 1.90 1.76 -18.19
N ALA A 29 1.54 2.44 -19.27
CA ALA A 29 2.47 3.32 -19.98
C ALA A 29 2.98 4.47 -19.09
N ARG A 30 2.13 5.01 -18.21
CA ARG A 30 2.50 6.12 -17.32
C ARG A 30 3.35 5.67 -16.13
N VAL A 31 3.06 4.50 -15.54
CA VAL A 31 3.69 4.05 -14.30
C VAL A 31 4.93 3.19 -14.57
N VAL A 32 4.86 2.27 -15.53
CA VAL A 32 5.96 1.35 -15.79
C VAL A 32 7.00 2.01 -16.70
N GLU A 33 6.62 2.29 -17.94
CA GLU A 33 7.49 2.95 -18.91
C GLU A 33 6.69 3.49 -20.10
N PRO A 34 6.80 4.80 -20.44
CA PRO A 34 6.08 5.39 -21.57
C PRO A 34 6.44 4.78 -22.93
N ALA A 35 7.67 4.30 -23.08
CA ALA A 35 8.16 3.71 -24.31
C ALA A 35 7.46 2.40 -24.69
N LEU A 36 6.89 1.66 -23.73
CA LEU A 36 6.16 0.41 -23.96
C LEU A 36 4.97 0.61 -24.91
N ARG A 37 4.31 1.78 -24.88
CA ARG A 37 3.17 2.10 -25.76
C ARG A 37 3.53 1.96 -27.25
N PHE A 38 4.78 2.22 -27.62
CA PHE A 38 5.25 2.18 -29.00
C PHE A 38 5.73 0.79 -29.43
N THR A 39 5.74 -0.18 -28.52
CA THR A 39 6.17 -1.54 -28.82
C THR A 39 5.09 -2.30 -29.58
N PRO A 40 5.42 -3.01 -30.65
CA PRO A 40 4.45 -3.79 -31.42
C PRO A 40 3.68 -4.79 -30.54
N GLY A 41 2.36 -4.79 -30.66
CA GLY A 41 1.50 -5.73 -29.92
C GLY A 41 1.26 -5.37 -28.46
N PHE A 42 1.64 -4.20 -27.96
CA PHE A 42 1.46 -3.73 -26.59
C PHE A 42 0.03 -4.00 -26.08
N GLU A 43 -0.98 -3.45 -26.71
CA GLU A 43 -2.37 -3.64 -26.30
C GLU A 43 -2.80 -5.12 -26.39
N LYS A 44 -2.49 -5.80 -27.50
CA LYS A 44 -2.91 -7.19 -27.72
C LYS A 44 -2.32 -8.14 -26.67
N ARG A 45 -1.06 -7.95 -26.29
CA ARG A 45 -0.34 -8.82 -25.33
C ARG A 45 -0.78 -8.56 -23.89
N LEU A 46 -1.09 -7.30 -23.53
CA LEU A 46 -1.42 -6.92 -22.17
C LEU A 46 -2.92 -6.95 -21.87
N ARG A 47 -3.82 -6.97 -22.86
CA ARG A 47 -5.27 -6.90 -22.65
C ARG A 47 -5.78 -8.01 -21.71
N ALA A 48 -5.47 -9.27 -21.97
CA ALA A 48 -5.93 -10.38 -21.13
C ALA A 48 -5.28 -10.42 -19.75
N PRO A 49 -3.94 -10.27 -19.59
CA PRO A 49 -3.31 -10.16 -18.27
C PRO A 49 -3.84 -8.98 -17.44
N LEU A 50 -4.06 -7.83 -18.08
CA LEU A 50 -4.59 -6.65 -17.41
C LEU A 50 -6.04 -6.86 -16.95
N GLN A 51 -6.86 -7.49 -17.77
CA GLN A 51 -8.24 -7.85 -17.40
C GLN A 51 -8.25 -8.80 -16.20
N HIS A 52 -7.35 -9.77 -16.15
CA HIS A 52 -7.18 -10.67 -15.00
C HIS A 52 -6.79 -9.89 -13.74
N ALA A 53 -5.76 -9.02 -13.82
CA ALA A 53 -5.32 -8.21 -12.69
C ALA A 53 -6.41 -7.24 -12.19
N LEU A 54 -7.20 -6.63 -13.08
CA LEU A 54 -8.36 -5.80 -12.72
C LEU A 54 -9.44 -6.59 -11.99
N GLY A 55 -9.75 -7.81 -12.46
CA GLY A 55 -10.66 -8.73 -11.77
C GLY A 55 -10.18 -9.05 -10.37
N TYR A 56 -8.91 -9.43 -10.23
CA TYR A 56 -8.30 -9.67 -8.93
C TYR A 56 -8.37 -8.44 -8.00
N CYS A 57 -8.05 -7.24 -8.50
CA CYS A 57 -8.16 -6.00 -7.72
C CYS A 57 -9.60 -5.75 -7.26
N ALA A 58 -10.60 -6.08 -8.09
CA ALA A 58 -11.99 -5.96 -7.71
C ALA A 58 -12.36 -6.92 -6.57
N GLU A 59 -11.93 -8.18 -6.63
CA GLU A 59 -12.14 -9.18 -5.59
C GLU A 59 -11.44 -8.78 -4.29
N LEU A 60 -10.19 -8.31 -4.38
CA LEU A 60 -9.42 -7.83 -3.24
C LEU A 60 -10.13 -6.68 -2.51
N VAL A 61 -10.63 -5.69 -3.25
CA VAL A 61 -11.37 -4.55 -2.67
C VAL A 61 -12.72 -4.99 -2.10
N ALA A 62 -13.41 -5.94 -2.73
CA ALA A 62 -14.65 -6.50 -2.23
C ALA A 62 -14.46 -7.27 -0.91
N ALA A 63 -13.28 -7.87 -0.71
CA ALA A 63 -12.93 -8.60 0.51
C ALA A 63 -12.55 -7.69 1.70
N LEU A 64 -12.42 -6.36 1.50
CA LEU A 64 -12.18 -5.43 2.61
C LEU A 64 -13.39 -5.38 3.55
N PRO A 65 -13.20 -5.64 4.85
CA PRO A 65 -14.29 -5.59 5.83
C PRO A 65 -14.69 -4.15 6.17
N GLY A 66 -15.84 -4.03 6.79
CA GLY A 66 -16.42 -2.79 7.27
C GLY A 66 -17.66 -2.39 6.46
N PRO A 67 -18.08 -1.10 6.54
CA PRO A 67 -17.34 0.02 7.15
C PRO A 67 -17.42 0.05 8.67
N ILE A 68 -16.28 0.35 9.31
CA ILE A 68 -16.23 0.70 10.73
C ILE A 68 -16.50 2.19 10.92
N GLU A 69 -17.13 2.56 12.02
CA GLU A 69 -17.28 3.97 12.41
C GLU A 69 -15.96 4.49 12.99
N VAL A 70 -15.46 5.61 12.47
CA VAL A 70 -14.23 6.24 12.97
C VAL A 70 -14.56 7.60 13.57
N ASN A 71 -14.94 7.60 14.87
CA ASN A 71 -15.32 8.78 15.63
C ASN A 71 -15.01 8.59 17.12
N ARG A 72 -15.22 9.62 17.96
CA ARG A 72 -14.99 9.56 19.40
C ARG A 72 -15.88 8.54 20.12
N GLN A 73 -17.11 8.35 19.66
CA GLN A 73 -18.04 7.40 20.25
C GLN A 73 -17.60 5.96 19.98
N ALA A 74 -17.15 5.67 18.75
CA ALA A 74 -16.61 4.37 18.40
C ALA A 74 -15.31 4.07 19.19
N PHE A 75 -14.44 5.06 19.38
CA PHE A 75 -13.25 4.91 20.24
C PHE A 75 -13.60 4.47 21.67
N ALA A 76 -14.71 4.91 22.22
CA ALA A 76 -15.13 4.52 23.56
C ALA A 76 -15.77 3.13 23.63
N ASN A 77 -16.43 2.67 22.56
CA ASN A 77 -17.32 1.51 22.58
C ASN A 77 -16.83 0.31 21.75
N ASP A 78 -16.02 0.55 20.72
CA ASP A 78 -15.51 -0.50 19.83
C ASP A 78 -14.05 -0.85 20.20
N PRO A 79 -13.77 -2.08 20.65
CA PRO A 79 -12.42 -2.50 21.03
C PRO A 79 -11.40 -2.39 19.89
N LEU A 80 -11.83 -2.59 18.64
CA LEU A 80 -10.92 -2.45 17.49
C LEU A 80 -10.56 -0.98 17.27
N VAL A 81 -11.55 -0.08 17.23
CA VAL A 81 -11.30 1.36 17.08
C VAL A 81 -10.49 1.90 18.26
N HIS A 82 -10.75 1.42 19.47
CA HIS A 82 -9.95 1.76 20.65
C HIS A 82 -8.48 1.35 20.49
N ALA A 83 -8.22 0.16 19.96
CA ALA A 83 -6.85 -0.32 19.73
C ALA A 83 -6.12 0.42 18.60
N LEU A 84 -6.85 0.94 17.60
CA LEU A 84 -6.29 1.65 16.45
C LEU A 84 -5.70 3.02 16.80
N PHE A 85 -6.12 3.65 17.89
CA PHE A 85 -5.71 4.98 18.30
C PHE A 85 -5.27 4.98 19.79
N ALA A 86 -4.25 5.75 20.12
CA ALA A 86 -3.84 5.88 21.51
C ALA A 86 -4.82 6.77 22.31
N THR A 87 -5.40 7.78 21.66
CA THR A 87 -6.37 8.70 22.24
C THR A 87 -7.48 9.04 21.24
N ALA A 88 -8.64 9.46 21.72
CA ALA A 88 -9.71 9.95 20.85
C ALA A 88 -9.30 11.20 20.03
N SER A 89 -8.35 12.00 20.52
CA SER A 89 -7.84 13.17 19.79
C SER A 89 -6.94 12.78 18.61
N ASP A 90 -6.39 11.57 18.58
CA ASP A 90 -5.61 11.10 17.43
C ASP A 90 -6.49 10.88 16.20
N ILE A 91 -7.79 10.57 16.38
CA ILE A 91 -8.77 10.52 15.29
C ILE A 91 -8.89 11.89 14.64
N GLU A 92 -9.07 12.95 15.45
CA GLU A 92 -9.15 14.32 14.94
C GLU A 92 -7.86 14.74 14.23
N GLN A 93 -6.70 14.39 14.79
CA GLN A 93 -5.42 14.70 14.17
C GLN A 93 -5.23 13.96 12.83
N MET A 94 -5.65 12.70 12.74
CA MET A 94 -5.62 11.94 11.50
C MET A 94 -6.51 12.59 10.44
N LEU A 95 -7.77 12.90 10.78
CA LEU A 95 -8.72 13.57 9.88
C LEU A 95 -8.19 14.93 9.42
N GLY A 96 -7.76 15.77 10.34
CA GLY A 96 -7.30 17.14 10.05
C GLY A 96 -5.98 17.19 9.27
N ARG A 97 -5.10 16.20 9.42
CA ARG A 97 -3.81 16.12 8.69
C ARG A 97 -3.90 15.39 7.36
N SER A 98 -4.95 14.62 7.12
CA SER A 98 -5.13 13.86 5.89
C SER A 98 -5.34 14.79 4.70
N GLN A 99 -4.40 14.78 3.74
CA GLN A 99 -4.53 15.56 2.51
C GLN A 99 -5.72 15.07 1.69
N ALA A 100 -5.92 13.75 1.59
CA ALA A 100 -7.04 13.17 0.85
C ALA A 100 -8.41 13.63 1.41
N VAL A 101 -8.54 13.72 2.74
CA VAL A 101 -9.76 14.22 3.40
C VAL A 101 -9.96 15.71 3.10
N ARG A 102 -8.90 16.53 3.19
CA ARG A 102 -8.99 17.96 2.87
C ARG A 102 -9.40 18.22 1.43
N ASP A 103 -8.78 17.50 0.50
CA ASP A 103 -9.09 17.65 -0.93
C ASP A 103 -10.54 17.23 -1.22
N PHE A 104 -10.99 16.13 -0.59
CA PHE A 104 -12.37 15.66 -0.70
C PHE A 104 -13.39 16.67 -0.11
N LEU A 105 -13.12 17.17 1.10
CA LEU A 105 -14.02 18.15 1.75
C LEU A 105 -14.08 19.49 1.00
N ALA A 106 -13.08 19.84 0.22
CA ALA A 106 -13.08 21.00 -0.66
C ALA A 106 -13.85 20.76 -1.97
N SER A 107 -14.17 19.51 -2.30
CA SER A 107 -14.93 19.19 -3.53
C SER A 107 -16.43 19.41 -3.36
N PRO A 108 -17.18 19.72 -4.43
CA PRO A 108 -18.64 19.86 -4.39
C PRO A 108 -19.36 18.56 -3.99
N ASP A 109 -18.78 17.41 -4.26
CA ASP A 109 -19.35 16.08 -4.02
C ASP A 109 -19.57 15.83 -2.52
N CYS A 110 -18.70 16.41 -1.67
CA CYS A 110 -18.79 16.32 -0.21
C CYS A 110 -20.12 16.84 0.37
N TRP A 111 -20.79 17.77 -0.32
CA TRP A 111 -21.97 18.46 0.20
C TRP A 111 -23.26 17.63 0.14
N GLN A 112 -23.23 16.49 -0.52
CA GLN A 112 -24.39 15.65 -0.78
C GLN A 112 -24.71 14.68 0.37
N SER A 113 -23.81 14.49 1.34
CA SER A 113 -23.98 13.50 2.40
C SER A 113 -23.43 13.98 3.74
N ASP A 114 -24.05 13.53 4.84
CA ASP A 114 -23.59 13.77 6.21
C ASP A 114 -22.37 12.91 6.57
N HIS A 115 -22.06 11.92 5.73
CA HIS A 115 -20.91 11.04 5.94
C HIS A 115 -20.27 10.65 4.60
N PHE A 116 -19.03 10.24 4.70
CA PHE A 116 -18.27 9.69 3.60
C PHE A 116 -17.55 8.40 4.02
N TYR A 117 -17.15 7.67 3.02
CA TYR A 117 -16.43 6.40 3.16
C TYR A 117 -14.99 6.58 2.70
N ALA A 118 -14.07 5.84 3.31
CA ALA A 118 -12.67 5.78 2.87
C ALA A 118 -12.08 4.42 3.26
N MET A 119 -11.00 4.00 2.64
CA MET A 119 -10.20 2.91 3.17
C MET A 119 -9.32 3.45 4.28
N PHE A 120 -9.50 2.92 5.49
CA PHE A 120 -8.60 3.14 6.61
C PHE A 120 -7.42 2.19 6.52
N ALA A 121 -6.22 2.72 6.64
CA ALA A 121 -5.00 1.92 6.72
C ALA A 121 -4.15 2.36 7.91
N ALA A 122 -3.54 1.37 8.59
CA ALA A 122 -2.64 1.60 9.70
C ALA A 122 -1.57 0.50 9.74
N ARG A 123 -0.39 0.82 10.25
CA ARG A 123 0.69 -0.15 10.41
C ARG A 123 0.61 -0.77 11.79
N ARG A 124 0.48 -2.10 11.85
CA ARG A 124 0.57 -2.86 13.08
C ARG A 124 2.01 -2.89 13.58
N GLN A 125 2.19 -2.66 14.86
CA GLN A 125 3.47 -2.75 15.55
C GLN A 125 3.32 -3.47 16.88
N GLN A 126 4.42 -4.07 17.34
CA GLN A 126 4.50 -4.74 18.62
C GLN A 126 5.76 -4.26 19.35
N LYS A 127 5.61 -3.92 20.62
CA LYS A 127 6.71 -3.46 21.47
C LYS A 127 6.80 -4.33 22.72
N LYS A 128 7.99 -4.81 23.00
CA LYS A 128 8.30 -5.42 24.30
C LYS A 128 8.51 -4.33 25.34
N GLN A 129 7.82 -4.45 26.46
CA GLN A 129 7.99 -3.57 27.62
C GLN A 129 7.96 -4.39 28.91
N LEU A 130 8.53 -3.84 29.98
CA LEU A 130 8.38 -4.38 31.32
C LEU A 130 7.12 -3.78 31.94
N GLY A 131 6.27 -4.63 32.48
CA GLY A 131 5.01 -4.25 33.10
C GLY A 131 4.78 -4.93 34.43
N MET A 132 3.61 -4.76 34.98
CA MET A 132 3.14 -5.46 36.20
C MET A 132 2.12 -6.51 35.81
N GLU A 133 2.18 -7.66 36.46
CA GLU A 133 1.21 -8.73 36.29
C GLU A 133 0.69 -9.17 37.65
N GLN A 134 -0.63 -9.25 37.77
CA GLN A 134 -1.28 -9.77 38.96
C GLN A 134 -1.48 -11.29 38.78
N GLN A 135 -0.90 -12.07 39.69
CA GLN A 135 -1.07 -13.53 39.74
C GLN A 135 -1.70 -13.88 41.09
N GLY A 136 -3.04 -13.98 41.12
CA GLY A 136 -3.80 -14.08 42.39
C GLY A 136 -3.66 -12.80 43.21
N ASP A 137 -3.20 -12.92 44.46
CA ASP A 137 -2.95 -11.78 45.37
C ASP A 137 -1.55 -11.17 45.25
N LEU A 138 -0.69 -11.73 44.39
CA LEU A 138 0.68 -11.25 44.22
C LEU A 138 0.78 -10.37 42.96
N ILE A 139 1.40 -9.21 43.12
CA ILE A 139 1.76 -8.32 42.00
C ILE A 139 3.25 -8.55 41.72
N ARG A 140 3.55 -9.03 40.51
CA ARG A 140 4.91 -9.14 40.00
C ARG A 140 5.23 -7.90 39.15
N SER A 141 6.32 -7.23 39.49
CA SER A 141 6.90 -6.17 38.67
C SER A 141 7.89 -6.77 37.68
N ASP A 142 8.21 -5.97 36.64
CA ASP A 142 9.24 -6.30 35.62
C ASP A 142 8.91 -7.56 34.78
N VAL A 143 7.64 -7.88 34.60
CA VAL A 143 7.20 -8.97 33.72
C VAL A 143 7.29 -8.48 32.27
N PRO A 144 7.99 -9.23 31.37
CA PRO A 144 8.02 -8.89 29.96
C PRO A 144 6.61 -9.01 29.34
N GLN A 145 6.12 -7.91 28.78
CA GLN A 145 4.82 -7.83 28.13
C GLN A 145 5.00 -7.42 26.68
N LEU A 146 4.19 -7.96 25.79
CA LEU A 146 4.13 -7.57 24.39
C LEU A 146 2.90 -6.70 24.17
N VAL A 147 3.12 -5.45 23.78
CA VAL A 147 2.03 -4.47 23.56
C VAL A 147 1.82 -4.30 22.07
N LEU A 148 0.56 -4.45 21.64
CA LEU A 148 0.08 -4.13 20.30
C LEU A 148 -0.23 -2.64 20.23
N TYR A 149 0.23 -1.98 19.17
CA TYR A 149 -0.19 -0.63 18.83
C TYR A 149 -0.17 -0.41 17.32
N PHE A 150 -0.88 0.61 16.86
CA PHE A 150 -0.96 0.96 15.46
C PHE A 150 -0.36 2.34 15.24
N SER A 151 0.25 2.54 14.08
CA SER A 151 0.87 3.81 13.70
C SER A 151 0.67 4.10 12.22
N GLY A 152 0.81 5.37 11.84
CA GLY A 152 0.67 5.79 10.45
C GLY A 152 -0.76 5.63 9.93
N GLN A 153 -1.75 5.89 10.79
CA GLN A 153 -3.17 5.88 10.44
C GLN A 153 -3.41 6.87 9.29
N THR A 154 -4.07 6.40 8.25
CA THR A 154 -4.36 7.19 7.06
C THR A 154 -5.68 6.78 6.42
N LEU A 155 -6.29 7.72 5.69
CA LEU A 155 -7.50 7.51 4.90
C LEU A 155 -7.16 7.63 3.41
N ILE A 156 -7.66 6.70 2.63
CA ILE A 156 -7.38 6.56 1.21
C ILE A 156 -8.70 6.54 0.45
N GLU A 157 -8.78 7.29 -0.64
CA GLU A 157 -9.91 7.36 -1.57
C GLU A 157 -11.24 7.72 -0.88
N PRO A 158 -11.34 8.87 -0.18
CA PRO A 158 -12.60 9.30 0.41
C PRO A 158 -13.64 9.60 -0.67
N ASN A 159 -14.89 9.11 -0.45
CA ASN A 159 -16.02 9.34 -1.35
C ASN A 159 -17.34 9.25 -0.59
N CYS A 160 -18.36 9.97 -1.03
CA CYS A 160 -19.72 9.92 -0.48
C CYS A 160 -20.41 8.57 -0.72
N GLN A 161 -20.05 7.89 -1.79
CA GLN A 161 -20.63 6.62 -2.18
C GLN A 161 -19.60 5.50 -2.03
N ILE A 162 -19.98 4.43 -1.32
CA ILE A 162 -19.09 3.30 -1.04
C ILE A 162 -18.65 2.59 -2.33
N GLU A 163 -19.51 2.52 -3.34
CA GLU A 163 -19.19 1.84 -4.61
C GLU A 163 -18.20 2.67 -5.46
N GLU A 164 -18.32 4.00 -5.44
CA GLU A 164 -17.35 4.87 -6.11
C GLU A 164 -15.99 4.84 -5.42
N MET A 165 -15.99 4.83 -4.07
CA MET A 165 -14.77 4.61 -3.30
C MET A 165 -14.12 3.27 -3.66
N ARG A 166 -14.89 2.18 -3.73
CA ARG A 166 -14.38 0.87 -4.15
C ARG A 166 -13.80 0.88 -5.55
N LEU A 167 -14.44 1.59 -6.47
CA LEU A 167 -13.93 1.74 -7.83
C LEU A 167 -12.58 2.47 -7.85
N GLY A 168 -12.46 3.57 -7.09
CA GLY A 168 -11.19 4.28 -6.90
C GLY A 168 -10.11 3.40 -6.29
N LEU A 169 -10.46 2.58 -5.27
CA LEU A 169 -9.53 1.65 -4.65
C LEU A 169 -9.04 0.55 -5.61
N ARG A 170 -9.86 0.07 -6.55
CA ARG A 170 -9.42 -0.86 -7.61
C ARG A 170 -8.31 -0.25 -8.46
N GLY A 171 -8.49 1.01 -8.88
CA GLY A 171 -7.47 1.77 -9.60
C GLY A 171 -6.17 1.93 -8.80
N LYS A 172 -6.27 2.21 -7.49
CA LYS A 172 -5.11 2.29 -6.59
C LYS A 172 -4.41 0.95 -6.42
N ALA A 173 -5.16 -0.15 -6.32
CA ALA A 173 -4.61 -1.50 -6.22
C ALA A 173 -3.82 -1.87 -7.49
N LEU A 174 -4.38 -1.63 -8.67
CA LEU A 174 -3.67 -1.81 -9.93
C LEU A 174 -2.43 -0.94 -10.02
N ALA A 175 -2.53 0.34 -9.65
CA ALA A 175 -1.37 1.25 -9.62
C ALA A 175 -0.26 0.75 -8.69
N SER A 176 -0.61 0.16 -7.54
CA SER A 176 0.33 -0.45 -6.59
C SER A 176 1.05 -1.65 -7.21
N LEU A 177 0.34 -2.53 -7.92
CA LEU A 177 0.93 -3.65 -8.65
C LEU A 177 1.93 -3.15 -9.70
N LEU A 178 1.52 -2.20 -10.55
CA LEU A 178 2.39 -1.63 -11.59
C LEU A 178 3.62 -0.92 -11.01
N GLN A 179 3.44 -0.23 -9.88
CA GLN A 179 4.54 0.45 -9.21
C GLN A 179 5.53 -0.53 -8.57
N THR A 180 5.05 -1.69 -8.11
CA THR A 180 5.91 -2.77 -7.64
C THR A 180 6.76 -3.33 -8.79
N PHE A 181 6.15 -3.57 -9.94
CA PHE A 181 6.86 -4.00 -11.13
C PHE A 181 7.89 -2.95 -11.59
N HIS A 182 7.49 -1.68 -11.67
CA HIS A 182 8.42 -0.58 -12.00
C HIS A 182 9.63 -0.53 -11.08
N SER A 183 9.43 -0.72 -9.77
CA SER A 183 10.54 -0.74 -8.82
C SER A 183 11.49 -1.91 -9.01
N HIS A 184 10.96 -3.05 -9.43
CA HIS A 184 11.81 -4.18 -9.79
C HIS A 184 12.65 -3.86 -11.03
N LEU A 185 12.07 -3.17 -12.01
CA LEU A 185 12.83 -2.69 -13.18
C LEU A 185 13.94 -1.71 -12.80
N GLU A 186 13.67 -0.79 -11.87
CA GLU A 186 14.68 0.16 -11.39
C GLU A 186 15.86 -0.55 -10.71
N VAL A 187 15.62 -1.62 -9.96
CA VAL A 187 16.70 -2.45 -9.39
C VAL A 187 17.53 -3.07 -10.50
N LEU A 188 16.93 -3.69 -11.52
CA LEU A 188 17.63 -4.28 -12.65
C LEU A 188 18.44 -3.24 -13.46
N ARG A 189 17.90 -2.03 -13.63
CA ARG A 189 18.60 -0.93 -14.28
C ARG A 189 19.83 -0.48 -13.49
N HIS A 190 19.68 -0.41 -12.17
CA HIS A 190 20.79 -0.04 -11.29
C HIS A 190 21.90 -1.11 -11.31
N GLU A 191 21.55 -2.38 -11.26
CA GLU A 191 22.50 -3.49 -11.40
C GLU A 191 23.25 -3.42 -12.73
N ARG A 192 22.53 -3.15 -13.85
CA ARG A 192 23.15 -2.95 -15.15
C ARG A 192 24.14 -1.79 -15.16
N GLN A 193 23.82 -0.67 -14.53
CA GLN A 193 24.74 0.46 -14.41
C GLN A 193 25.99 0.07 -13.61
N GLY A 194 25.83 -0.71 -12.53
CA GLY A 194 26.96 -1.25 -11.77
C GLY A 194 27.88 -2.11 -12.64
N LEU A 195 27.31 -3.05 -13.40
CA LEU A 195 28.10 -3.89 -14.34
C LEU A 195 28.79 -3.07 -15.41
N CYS A 196 28.16 -2.01 -15.93
CA CYS A 196 28.84 -1.11 -16.89
C CYS A 196 30.05 -0.41 -16.26
N ALA A 197 29.95 0.04 -15.02
CA ALA A 197 31.05 0.68 -14.32
C ALA A 197 32.17 -0.31 -14.01
N GLU A 198 31.87 -1.53 -13.58
CA GLU A 198 32.84 -2.59 -13.34
C GLU A 198 33.58 -2.98 -14.61
N LEU A 199 32.85 -3.13 -15.72
CA LEU A 199 33.42 -3.40 -17.04
C LEU A 199 34.38 -2.30 -17.51
N ALA A 200 34.04 -1.02 -17.25
CA ALA A 200 34.89 0.11 -17.55
C ALA A 200 36.19 0.10 -16.74
N VAL A 201 36.11 -0.22 -15.45
CA VAL A 201 37.28 -0.36 -14.56
C VAL A 201 38.19 -1.51 -15.03
N GLU A 202 37.63 -2.69 -15.34
CA GLU A 202 38.38 -3.84 -15.76
C GLU A 202 39.06 -3.61 -17.12
N ARG A 203 38.39 -2.91 -18.06
CA ARG A 203 39.01 -2.48 -19.32
C ARG A 203 40.21 -1.56 -19.11
N ALA A 204 40.10 -0.58 -18.19
CA ALA A 204 41.17 0.31 -17.86
C ALA A 204 42.36 -0.44 -17.22
N HIS A 205 42.10 -1.35 -16.29
CA HIS A 205 43.06 -2.21 -15.63
C HIS A 205 43.84 -3.08 -16.65
N LEU A 206 43.13 -3.74 -17.56
CA LEU A 206 43.77 -4.53 -18.64
C LEU A 206 44.62 -3.69 -19.59
N THR A 207 44.23 -2.43 -19.81
CA THR A 207 45.03 -1.51 -20.66
C THR A 207 46.37 -1.21 -20.00
N VAL A 208 46.39 -1.03 -18.68
CA VAL A 208 47.62 -0.81 -17.90
C VAL A 208 48.48 -2.08 -17.87
N LEU A 209 47.87 -3.26 -17.63
CA LEU A 209 48.58 -4.54 -17.58
C LEU A 209 49.22 -4.92 -18.93
N ARG A 210 48.63 -4.55 -20.06
CA ARG A 210 49.23 -4.78 -21.40
C ARG A 210 50.53 -4.01 -21.63
N GLY A 211 50.76 -2.95 -20.86
CA GLY A 211 52.04 -2.20 -20.85
C GLY A 211 53.10 -2.84 -19.94
N SER A 212 52.74 -3.82 -19.11
CA SER A 212 53.63 -4.56 -18.22
C SER A 212 53.58 -6.05 -18.58
N SER A 213 54.66 -6.80 -18.42
CA SER A 213 54.84 -8.17 -18.95
C SER A 213 54.01 -9.28 -18.27
N GLY A 214 52.85 -9.02 -17.72
CA GLY A 214 52.00 -9.91 -16.91
C GLY A 214 51.04 -10.83 -17.69
N GLY A 215 51.55 -11.73 -18.53
CA GLY A 215 50.73 -12.56 -19.44
C GLY A 215 49.60 -13.39 -18.74
N ARG A 216 49.80 -13.88 -17.52
CA ARG A 216 48.80 -14.66 -16.78
C ARG A 216 47.66 -13.79 -16.25
N GLU A 217 47.99 -12.62 -15.73
CA GLU A 217 47.02 -11.64 -15.23
C GLU A 217 46.14 -11.09 -16.36
N ILE A 218 46.74 -10.84 -17.54
CA ILE A 218 46.01 -10.43 -18.75
C ILE A 218 45.00 -11.50 -19.17
N ALA A 219 45.37 -12.80 -19.11
CA ALA A 219 44.46 -13.90 -19.47
C ALA A 219 43.27 -14.01 -18.51
N VAL A 220 43.47 -13.83 -17.18
CA VAL A 220 42.42 -13.86 -16.15
C VAL A 220 41.50 -12.67 -16.34
N GLY A 221 42.04 -11.47 -16.47
CA GLY A 221 41.22 -10.27 -16.64
C GLY A 221 40.41 -10.26 -17.97
N THR A 222 40.99 -10.83 -19.06
CA THR A 222 40.25 -10.98 -20.32
C THR A 222 39.05 -11.93 -20.16
N ARG A 223 39.21 -13.02 -19.41
CA ARG A 223 38.09 -13.93 -19.12
C ARG A 223 37.01 -13.23 -18.30
N HIS A 224 37.39 -12.56 -17.23
CA HIS A 224 36.45 -11.80 -16.39
C HIS A 224 35.68 -10.73 -17.19
N LEU A 225 36.40 -10.01 -18.07
CA LEU A 225 35.79 -9.03 -18.97
C LEU A 225 34.74 -9.67 -19.90
N SER A 226 35.03 -10.88 -20.43
CA SER A 226 34.05 -11.60 -21.27
C SER A 226 32.83 -12.07 -20.48
N GLU A 227 32.96 -12.41 -19.19
CA GLU A 227 31.88 -12.79 -18.31
C GLU A 227 30.99 -11.59 -18.01
N LEU A 228 31.57 -10.44 -17.67
CA LEU A 228 30.85 -9.18 -17.46
C LEU A 228 30.07 -8.73 -18.70
N ASP A 229 30.72 -8.82 -19.89
CA ASP A 229 30.06 -8.46 -21.15
C ASP A 229 28.86 -9.39 -21.45
N ALA A 230 29.01 -10.69 -21.17
CA ALA A 230 27.92 -11.65 -21.33
C ALA A 230 26.75 -11.39 -20.31
N GLN A 231 27.05 -10.99 -19.07
CA GLN A 231 26.03 -10.60 -18.09
C GLN A 231 25.30 -9.32 -18.53
N LEU A 232 26.05 -8.32 -18.99
CA LEU A 232 25.52 -7.06 -19.49
C LEU A 232 24.56 -7.26 -20.67
N ARG A 233 24.90 -8.14 -21.61
CA ARG A 233 24.03 -8.48 -22.74
C ARG A 233 22.73 -9.13 -22.26
N ARG A 234 22.79 -10.09 -21.35
CA ARG A 234 21.60 -10.74 -20.78
C ARG A 234 20.68 -9.73 -20.10
N GLN A 235 21.25 -8.81 -19.31
CA GLN A 235 20.43 -7.76 -18.67
C GLN A 235 19.86 -6.75 -19.68
N ALA A 236 20.63 -6.39 -20.71
CA ALA A 236 20.14 -5.52 -21.77
C ALA A 236 18.97 -6.17 -22.55
N GLU A 237 19.06 -7.47 -22.81
CA GLU A 237 18.01 -8.25 -23.45
C GLU A 237 16.76 -8.32 -22.56
N ALA A 238 16.91 -8.61 -21.27
CA ALA A 238 15.79 -8.64 -20.31
C ALA A 238 15.08 -7.28 -20.18
N LEU A 239 15.81 -6.18 -20.36
CA LEU A 239 15.26 -4.82 -20.33
C LEU A 239 14.77 -4.30 -21.69
N ALA A 240 14.85 -5.13 -22.76
CA ALA A 240 14.29 -4.75 -24.06
C ALA A 240 12.76 -4.62 -23.98
N PRO A 241 12.15 -3.63 -24.65
CA PRO A 241 10.72 -3.35 -24.51
C PRO A 241 9.80 -4.56 -24.80
N GLU A 242 10.18 -5.41 -25.73
CA GLU A 242 9.42 -6.62 -26.08
C GLU A 242 9.42 -7.64 -24.94
N HIS A 243 10.58 -7.88 -24.31
CA HIS A 243 10.71 -8.77 -23.16
C HIS A 243 10.05 -8.18 -21.90
N LEU A 244 10.10 -6.84 -21.74
CA LEU A 244 9.41 -6.18 -20.64
C LEU A 244 7.89 -6.34 -20.72
N ILE A 245 7.28 -6.33 -21.92
CA ILE A 245 5.86 -6.59 -22.10
C ILE A 245 5.53 -8.02 -21.70
N ASP A 246 6.33 -9.01 -22.07
CA ASP A 246 6.10 -10.40 -21.68
C ASP A 246 6.24 -10.59 -20.18
N ALA A 247 7.31 -10.05 -19.59
CA ALA A 247 7.51 -10.10 -18.15
C ALA A 247 6.37 -9.42 -17.36
N LEU A 248 5.87 -8.28 -17.86
CA LEU A 248 4.72 -7.60 -17.27
C LEU A 248 3.44 -8.41 -17.44
N ALA A 249 3.23 -9.03 -18.60
CA ALA A 249 2.08 -9.90 -18.85
C ALA A 249 2.06 -11.07 -17.85
N ASP A 250 3.19 -11.76 -17.70
CA ASP A 250 3.33 -12.87 -16.74
C ASP A 250 3.13 -12.40 -15.29
N TYR A 251 3.66 -11.23 -14.95
CA TYR A 251 3.47 -10.63 -13.62
C TYR A 251 2.00 -10.31 -13.31
N LEU A 252 1.25 -9.78 -14.27
CA LEU A 252 -0.17 -9.45 -14.12
C LEU A 252 -1.09 -10.67 -14.10
N THR A 253 -0.61 -11.85 -14.47
CA THR A 253 -1.36 -13.11 -14.33
C THR A 253 -1.29 -13.73 -12.94
N THR A 254 -0.40 -13.24 -12.07
CA THR A 254 -0.24 -13.74 -10.69
C THR A 254 -0.17 -12.60 -9.66
N PRO A 255 -1.15 -11.68 -9.64
CA PRO A 255 -1.14 -10.49 -8.79
C PRO A 255 -1.19 -10.82 -7.29
N GLU A 256 -1.77 -11.97 -6.91
CA GLU A 256 -1.88 -12.49 -5.54
C GLU A 256 -0.53 -12.78 -4.88
N ARG A 257 0.55 -12.92 -5.64
CA ARG A 257 1.91 -13.08 -5.08
C ARG A 257 2.48 -11.80 -4.50
N VAL A 258 1.91 -10.67 -4.87
CA VAL A 258 2.46 -9.34 -4.56
C VAL A 258 1.53 -8.52 -3.69
N LEU A 259 0.24 -8.59 -3.95
CA LEU A 259 -0.77 -7.80 -3.26
C LEU A 259 -1.86 -8.76 -2.77
N TYR A 260 -1.99 -8.96 -1.47
CA TYR A 260 -2.99 -9.87 -0.90
C TYR A 260 -3.42 -9.45 0.50
N LEU A 261 -4.60 -9.90 0.90
CA LEU A 261 -5.13 -9.75 2.26
C LEU A 261 -4.93 -11.03 3.06
N SER A 262 -4.44 -10.89 4.29
CA SER A 262 -4.30 -11.98 5.25
C SER A 262 -5.16 -11.69 6.47
N PRO A 263 -6.05 -12.60 6.90
CA PRO A 263 -6.79 -12.41 8.14
C PRO A 263 -5.86 -12.53 9.35
N VAL A 264 -6.04 -11.64 10.31
CA VAL A 264 -5.29 -11.61 11.57
C VAL A 264 -6.27 -11.56 12.73
N ALA A 265 -6.05 -12.41 13.72
CA ALA A 265 -6.73 -12.40 15.00
C ALA A 265 -5.71 -12.23 16.12
N ILE A 266 -5.87 -11.21 16.96
CA ILE A 266 -4.97 -10.94 18.09
C ILE A 266 -5.82 -10.64 19.32
N THR A 267 -5.56 -11.37 20.40
CA THR A 267 -6.24 -11.17 21.68
C THR A 267 -5.46 -10.18 22.53
N VAL A 268 -6.09 -9.11 22.95
CA VAL A 268 -5.50 -8.03 23.76
C VAL A 268 -6.39 -7.68 24.94
N ASP A 269 -5.77 -7.18 26.01
CA ASP A 269 -6.48 -6.50 27.08
C ASP A 269 -6.72 -5.00 26.76
N ARG A 270 -7.38 -4.27 27.65
CA ARG A 270 -7.67 -2.82 27.49
C ARG A 270 -6.43 -1.93 27.34
N LEU A 271 -5.27 -2.41 27.77
CA LEU A 271 -4.00 -1.68 27.67
C LEU A 271 -3.24 -2.03 26.36
N GLY A 272 -3.85 -2.87 25.50
CA GLY A 272 -3.22 -3.35 24.29
C GLY A 272 -2.16 -4.43 24.51
N ILE A 273 -2.09 -5.01 25.73
CA ILE A 273 -1.15 -6.09 26.00
C ILE A 273 -1.70 -7.38 25.37
N ILE A 274 -0.86 -8.02 24.56
CA ILE A 274 -1.22 -9.28 23.90
C ILE A 274 -1.30 -10.38 24.98
N ARG A 275 -2.42 -11.10 24.97
CA ARG A 275 -2.72 -12.19 25.91
C ARG A 275 -3.00 -13.48 25.16
N ASP A 276 -2.72 -14.60 25.82
CA ASP A 276 -3.16 -15.90 25.34
C ASP A 276 -4.66 -16.08 25.62
N GLU A 277 -5.39 -16.78 24.75
CA GLU A 277 -6.83 -17.01 24.89
C GLU A 277 -7.23 -17.73 26.20
N ALA A 278 -6.28 -18.36 26.87
CA ALA A 278 -6.47 -19.08 28.12
C ALA A 278 -6.51 -18.19 29.37
N ASP A 279 -6.18 -16.91 29.26
CA ASP A 279 -6.19 -15.97 30.39
C ASP A 279 -7.63 -15.64 30.80
N SER A 280 -8.03 -16.08 31.98
CA SER A 280 -9.38 -15.86 32.57
C SER A 280 -9.64 -14.42 33.05
N LEU A 281 -9.00 -13.43 32.46
CA LEU A 281 -9.17 -12.02 32.81
C LEU A 281 -10.46 -11.46 32.17
N SER A 282 -11.29 -10.82 32.99
CA SER A 282 -12.49 -10.10 32.56
C SER A 282 -12.09 -8.80 31.85
N ASN A 283 -11.90 -8.74 30.58
CA ASN A 283 -11.70 -7.56 29.72
C ASN A 283 -10.68 -7.83 28.59
N ILE A 284 -10.74 -9.05 28.06
CA ILE A 284 -9.93 -9.46 26.92
C ILE A 284 -10.82 -9.36 25.67
N HIS A 285 -10.27 -8.80 24.60
CA HIS A 285 -10.94 -8.71 23.30
C HIS A 285 -10.08 -9.31 22.19
N THR A 286 -10.67 -10.15 21.36
CA THR A 286 -10.01 -10.62 20.15
C THR A 286 -10.30 -9.65 19.01
N LEU A 287 -9.26 -8.97 18.55
CA LEU A 287 -9.30 -8.06 17.42
C LEU A 287 -9.14 -8.85 16.13
N ASN A 288 -10.13 -8.76 15.25
CA ASN A 288 -10.11 -9.41 13.94
C ASN A 288 -10.01 -8.34 12.86
N PHE A 289 -8.95 -8.40 12.07
CA PHE A 289 -8.73 -7.46 10.97
C PHE A 289 -7.87 -8.10 9.87
N PRO A 290 -8.01 -7.68 8.60
CA PRO A 290 -7.11 -8.10 7.55
C PRO A 290 -5.85 -7.24 7.52
N GLU A 291 -4.73 -7.86 7.19
CA GLU A 291 -3.51 -7.19 6.82
C GLU A 291 -3.31 -7.27 5.31
N LEU A 292 -3.19 -6.12 4.70
CA LEU A 292 -2.80 -5.96 3.31
C LEU A 292 -1.29 -6.00 3.19
N THR A 293 -0.79 -6.98 2.46
CA THR A 293 0.62 -7.02 2.05
C THR A 293 0.75 -6.33 0.70
N ALA A 294 1.65 -5.36 0.62
CA ALA A 294 1.94 -4.61 -0.60
C ALA A 294 3.44 -4.66 -0.90
N ARG A 295 3.87 -3.94 -1.92
CA ARG A 295 5.19 -3.85 -2.52
C ARG A 295 6.39 -3.97 -1.59
N ASP A 296 6.38 -3.29 -0.46
CA ASP A 296 7.50 -3.19 0.47
C ASP A 296 7.47 -4.27 1.57
N ARG A 297 6.60 -5.29 1.41
CA ARG A 297 6.31 -6.33 2.40
C ARG A 297 5.89 -5.77 3.76
N ARG A 298 5.52 -4.50 3.83
CA ARG A 298 4.96 -3.93 5.04
C ARG A 298 3.52 -4.35 5.16
N LEU A 299 3.18 -4.80 6.35
CA LEU A 299 1.83 -5.22 6.69
C LEU A 299 1.05 -3.99 7.15
N HIS A 300 -0.04 -3.71 6.45
CA HIS A 300 -0.96 -2.65 6.82
C HIS A 300 -2.33 -3.26 7.10
N LEU A 301 -2.87 -3.00 8.27
CA LEU A 301 -4.29 -3.19 8.48
C LEU A 301 -5.03 -2.35 7.41
N ALA A 302 -6.01 -2.94 6.74
CA ALA A 302 -6.82 -2.29 5.72
C ALA A 302 -8.28 -2.65 5.89
N MET A 303 -9.16 -1.65 6.06
CA MET A 303 -10.60 -1.85 6.19
C MET A 303 -11.36 -0.61 5.74
N LEU A 304 -12.64 -0.80 5.46
CA LEU A 304 -13.49 0.33 5.11
C LEU A 304 -13.88 1.11 6.37
N ALA A 305 -13.87 2.43 6.30
CA ALA A 305 -14.27 3.34 7.35
C ALA A 305 -15.41 4.23 6.88
N ARG A 306 -16.30 4.56 7.80
CA ARG A 306 -17.34 5.57 7.66
C ARG A 306 -17.04 6.72 8.60
N ILE A 307 -17.03 7.94 8.09
CA ILE A 307 -16.62 9.14 8.81
C ILE A 307 -17.74 10.17 8.72
N ASN A 308 -18.05 10.81 9.85
CA ASN A 308 -18.96 11.94 9.86
C ASN A 308 -18.28 13.17 9.23
N ARG A 309 -18.99 13.84 8.30
CA ARG A 309 -18.47 14.99 7.58
C ARG A 309 -18.22 16.20 8.49
N GLU A 310 -19.14 16.47 9.44
CA GLU A 310 -19.00 17.61 10.35
C GLU A 310 -17.79 17.43 11.27
N GLU A 311 -17.61 16.24 11.85
CA GLU A 311 -16.42 15.93 12.67
C GLU A 311 -15.12 16.08 11.88
N ALA A 312 -15.13 15.69 10.59
CA ALA A 312 -13.97 15.85 9.72
C ALA A 312 -13.69 17.33 9.39
N LEU A 313 -14.73 18.13 9.15
CA LEU A 313 -14.58 19.58 8.92
C LEU A 313 -14.01 20.27 10.16
N GLU A 314 -14.59 20.03 11.34
CA GLU A 314 -14.08 20.58 12.60
C GLU A 314 -12.61 20.19 12.85
N ALA A 315 -12.25 18.94 12.55
CA ALA A 315 -10.89 18.45 12.70
C ALA A 315 -9.91 19.18 11.76
N VAL A 316 -10.31 19.42 10.51
CA VAL A 316 -9.50 20.17 9.52
C VAL A 316 -9.32 21.62 9.95
N GLU A 317 -10.39 22.29 10.39
CA GLU A 317 -10.33 23.67 10.87
C GLU A 317 -9.42 23.79 12.11
N LYS A 318 -9.57 22.90 13.08
CA LYS A 318 -8.76 22.86 14.29
C LYS A 318 -7.26 22.72 14.01
N VAL A 319 -6.91 21.81 13.08
CA VAL A 319 -5.49 21.63 12.69
C VAL A 319 -4.97 22.85 11.94
N ARG A 320 -5.77 23.48 11.10
CA ARG A 320 -5.42 24.72 10.39
C ARG A 320 -5.14 25.86 11.36
N ASP A 321 -6.01 26.03 12.37
CA ASP A 321 -5.84 27.08 13.39
C ASP A 321 -4.59 26.85 14.23
N GLN A 322 -4.29 25.60 14.58
CA GLN A 322 -3.06 25.26 15.28
C GLN A 322 -1.83 25.62 14.44
N GLN A 323 -1.82 25.30 13.15
CA GLN A 323 -0.71 25.64 12.25
C GLN A 323 -0.50 27.17 12.13
N HIS A 324 -1.59 27.93 12.04
CA HIS A 324 -1.50 29.40 12.00
C HIS A 324 -0.94 30.00 13.28
N ARG A 325 -1.25 29.44 14.45
CA ARG A 325 -0.68 29.91 15.74
C ARG A 325 0.83 29.67 15.84
N PHE A 326 1.32 28.55 15.30
CA PHE A 326 2.77 28.24 15.29
C PHE A 326 3.58 29.08 14.30
N LEU A 327 2.95 29.65 13.27
CA LEU A 327 3.62 30.53 12.30
C LEU A 327 3.72 31.99 12.78
N LEU A 328 3.03 32.35 13.88
CA LEU A 328 3.01 33.70 14.45
C LEU A 328 3.92 33.85 15.69
N ILE A 329 4.65 32.80 16.06
CA ILE A 329 5.67 32.79 17.11
C ILE A 329 7.05 32.66 16.46
#